data_32eb0089d68dac3d94fd93a1494c869c
#
_entry.id   32eb0089d68dac3d94fd93a1494c869c
#
_cell.length_a   1.000
_cell.length_b   1.000
_cell.length_c   1.000
_cell.angle_alpha   90.00
_cell.angle_beta   90.00
_cell.angle_gamma   90.00
#
_symmetry.space_group_name_H-M   'P 1'
#
loop_
_entity.id
_entity.type
_entity.pdbx_description
1 polymer ?
#
loop_
_entity_poly.entity_id
_entity_poly.type
_entity_poly.pdbx_seq_one_letter_code
_entity_poly.pdbx_strand_id
1 'polypeptide(L)'
;IPVDYFCNRDKPVTISYQEHTNLKEGILSHDEVIVVAYEMFKEYKKLCDILKSRYPFILIDEYQDTFPMVIEIMLGFLKQSDKKNIIGFFGDAMQCIYDKGVGDLNKYKFDGTKGEVYEVQKCQNRRNPSLVIDLANKIRTDGLVQEPSNDDKAPNMENGHVKSGEV
;
A
#
# COMPACT_ATOMS: atom_id res chain seq x y z
N ILE A 1 10.88 7.23 -18.22
CA ILE A 1 11.08 8.54 -18.91
C ILE A 1 12.39 9.08 -18.38
N PRO A 2 13.35 9.50 -19.25
CA PRO A 2 14.56 10.19 -18.77
C PRO A 2 14.17 11.47 -18.01
N VAL A 3 14.84 11.74 -16.88
CA VAL A 3 14.55 12.90 -16.01
C VAL A 3 14.63 14.23 -16.75
N ASP A 4 15.48 14.32 -17.75
CA ASP A 4 15.72 15.51 -18.58
C ASP A 4 14.84 15.59 -19.84
N TYR A 5 13.95 14.61 -20.05
CA TYR A 5 13.15 14.53 -21.30
C TYR A 5 12.36 15.80 -21.58
N PHE A 6 11.80 16.44 -20.56
CA PHE A 6 11.05 17.69 -20.70
C PHE A 6 11.91 18.94 -20.58
N CYS A 7 13.11 18.84 -19.98
CA CYS A 7 14.00 19.98 -19.79
C CYS A 7 14.75 20.38 -21.07
N ASN A 8 14.99 19.44 -22.00
CA ASN A 8 15.79 19.63 -23.22
C ASN A 8 14.92 19.92 -24.46
N ARG A 9 13.72 20.50 -24.29
CA ARG A 9 12.84 20.85 -25.40
C ARG A 9 12.93 22.31 -25.75
N ASP A 10 12.90 22.60 -27.06
CA ASP A 10 12.91 23.97 -27.61
C ASP A 10 11.69 24.80 -27.22
N LYS A 11 10.58 24.14 -26.83
CA LYS A 11 9.34 24.79 -26.42
C LYS A 11 8.83 24.19 -25.10
N PRO A 12 8.30 25.01 -24.20
CA PRO A 12 7.63 24.52 -23.00
C PRO A 12 6.41 23.66 -23.39
N VAL A 13 6.25 22.54 -22.69
CA VAL A 13 5.14 21.61 -22.86
C VAL A 13 4.27 21.67 -21.60
N THR A 14 2.98 21.86 -21.80
CA THR A 14 2.01 21.75 -20.70
C THR A 14 1.79 20.28 -20.38
N ILE A 15 2.06 19.91 -19.13
CA ILE A 15 1.80 18.54 -18.68
C ILE A 15 0.32 18.37 -18.37
N SER A 16 -0.27 17.31 -18.91
CA SER A 16 -1.67 16.93 -18.63
C SER A 16 -1.77 15.45 -18.30
N TYR A 17 -2.69 15.11 -17.40
CA TYR A 17 -2.98 13.74 -17.01
C TYR A 17 -4.18 13.21 -17.81
N GLN A 18 -4.03 12.05 -18.47
CA GLN A 18 -5.07 11.37 -19.23
C GLN A 18 -4.93 9.85 -19.11
N GLU A 19 -5.89 9.11 -19.65
CA GLU A 19 -5.88 7.63 -19.62
C GLU A 19 -4.79 7.01 -20.53
N HIS A 20 -4.29 7.77 -21.52
CA HIS A 20 -3.25 7.32 -22.44
C HIS A 20 -1.98 8.17 -22.31
N THR A 21 -0.87 7.64 -22.80
CA THR A 21 0.42 8.33 -22.79
C THR A 21 0.74 8.91 -24.16
N ASN A 22 1.07 10.21 -24.20
CA ASN A 22 1.72 10.86 -25.34
C ASN A 22 2.75 11.87 -24.83
N LEU A 23 3.97 11.41 -24.62
CA LEU A 23 5.06 12.23 -24.07
C LEU A 23 5.42 13.42 -24.98
N LYS A 24 5.18 13.31 -26.30
CA LYS A 24 5.46 14.41 -27.24
C LYS A 24 4.55 15.62 -26.99
N GLU A 25 3.35 15.37 -26.57
CA GLU A 25 2.34 16.39 -26.26
C GLU A 25 2.25 16.69 -24.75
N GLY A 26 3.07 16.03 -23.93
CA GLY A 26 3.05 16.20 -22.48
C GLY A 26 1.93 15.45 -21.78
N ILE A 27 1.33 14.45 -22.43
CA ILE A 27 0.27 13.64 -21.84
C ILE A 27 0.90 12.47 -21.09
N LEU A 28 0.58 12.36 -19.81
CA LEU A 28 1.01 11.30 -18.91
C LEU A 28 -0.19 10.47 -18.46
N SER A 29 -0.06 9.16 -18.50
CA SER A 29 -1.01 8.24 -17.87
C SER A 29 -0.68 8.05 -16.40
N HIS A 30 -1.47 7.21 -15.71
CA HIS A 30 -1.26 6.91 -14.30
C HIS A 30 0.12 6.33 -14.00
N ASP A 31 0.57 5.39 -14.81
CA ASP A 31 1.86 4.71 -14.62
C ASP A 31 3.03 5.69 -14.74
N GLU A 32 3.00 6.59 -15.74
CA GLU A 32 4.06 7.59 -15.91
C GLU A 32 4.08 8.63 -14.77
N VAL A 33 2.91 9.00 -14.24
CA VAL A 33 2.86 9.91 -13.08
C VAL A 33 3.55 9.28 -11.87
N ILE A 34 3.35 7.98 -11.63
CA ILE A 34 4.03 7.26 -10.55
C ILE A 34 5.55 7.24 -10.78
N VAL A 35 6.00 6.96 -12.02
CA VAL A 35 7.43 6.96 -12.36
C VAL A 35 8.05 8.35 -12.16
N VAL A 36 7.37 9.41 -12.61
CA VAL A 36 7.83 10.78 -12.40
C VAL A 36 7.90 11.11 -10.91
N ALA A 37 6.88 10.77 -10.14
CA ALA A 37 6.87 10.98 -8.70
C ALA A 37 8.04 10.24 -8.03
N TYR A 38 8.27 8.98 -8.40
CA TYR A 38 9.37 8.18 -7.88
C TYR A 38 10.73 8.86 -8.08
N GLU A 39 11.04 9.31 -9.30
CA GLU A 39 12.30 10.00 -9.59
C GLU A 39 12.38 11.35 -8.84
N MET A 40 11.28 12.09 -8.77
CA MET A 40 11.25 13.35 -8.03
C MET A 40 11.52 13.17 -6.52
N PHE A 41 10.91 12.17 -5.88
CA PHE A 41 11.14 11.90 -4.45
C PHE A 41 12.55 11.36 -4.19
N LYS A 42 13.13 10.64 -5.13
CA LYS A 42 14.52 10.15 -5.07
C LYS A 42 15.51 11.31 -5.09
N GLU A 43 15.31 12.28 -5.98
CA GLU A 43 16.26 13.37 -6.22
C GLU A 43 16.07 14.58 -5.27
N TYR A 44 14.83 14.86 -4.85
CA TYR A 44 14.52 16.10 -4.14
C TYR A 44 14.07 15.88 -2.70
N LYS A 45 15.02 15.91 -1.75
CA LYS A 45 14.74 15.86 -0.30
C LYS A 45 13.62 16.81 0.13
N LYS A 46 13.53 17.99 -0.50
CA LYS A 46 12.50 19.00 -0.18
C LYS A 46 11.07 18.47 -0.37
N LEU A 47 10.84 17.59 -1.34
CA LEU A 47 9.52 16.94 -1.51
C LEU A 47 9.19 16.02 -0.34
N CYS A 48 10.17 15.28 0.16
CA CYS A 48 10.02 14.46 1.37
C CYS A 48 9.67 15.34 2.58
N ASP A 49 10.34 16.50 2.74
CA ASP A 49 10.07 17.45 3.80
C ASP A 49 8.66 18.03 3.72
N ILE A 50 8.20 18.38 2.52
CA ILE A 50 6.85 18.90 2.27
C ILE A 50 5.81 17.82 2.59
N LEU A 51 5.98 16.61 2.07
CA LEU A 51 5.05 15.51 2.29
C LEU A 51 4.89 15.21 3.77
N LYS A 52 5.98 15.01 4.50
CA LYS A 52 5.95 14.75 5.95
C LYS A 52 5.34 15.91 6.75
N SER A 53 5.57 17.17 6.33
CA SER A 53 4.97 18.31 7.01
C SER A 53 3.48 18.41 6.78
N ARG A 54 3.03 18.07 5.59
CA ARG A 54 1.63 18.17 5.21
C ARG A 54 0.82 16.99 5.75
N TYR A 55 1.43 15.81 5.81
CA TYR A 55 0.78 14.56 6.17
C TYR A 55 1.56 13.85 7.28
N PRO A 56 1.30 14.20 8.55
CA PRO A 56 1.92 13.55 9.71
C PRO A 56 1.51 12.08 9.85
N PHE A 57 0.35 11.71 9.28
CA PHE A 57 -0.15 10.35 9.19
C PHE A 57 -0.46 10.03 7.74
N ILE A 58 0.06 8.91 7.23
CA ILE A 58 -0.24 8.36 5.91
C ILE A 58 -0.72 6.93 6.13
N LEU A 59 -1.94 6.64 5.71
CA LEU A 59 -2.56 5.32 5.85
C LEU A 59 -2.82 4.79 4.45
N ILE A 60 -2.26 3.62 4.14
CA ILE A 60 -2.37 2.96 2.84
C ILE A 60 -3.18 1.70 3.06
N ASP A 61 -4.36 1.65 2.45
CA ASP A 61 -5.23 0.48 2.44
C ASP A 61 -4.89 -0.41 1.23
N GLU A 62 -5.19 -1.70 1.32
CA GLU A 62 -4.89 -2.72 0.30
C GLU A 62 -3.43 -2.62 -0.21
N TYR A 63 -2.49 -2.52 0.74
CA TYR A 63 -1.09 -2.27 0.42
C TYR A 63 -0.50 -3.30 -0.54
N GLN A 64 -0.99 -4.55 -0.52
CA GLN A 64 -0.49 -5.64 -1.35
C GLN A 64 -0.67 -5.37 -2.85
N ASP A 65 -1.66 -4.54 -3.21
CA ASP A 65 -1.95 -4.14 -4.59
C ASP A 65 -1.27 -2.81 -4.98
N THR A 66 -0.57 -2.19 -4.04
CA THR A 66 0.13 -0.91 -4.26
C THR A 66 1.38 -1.13 -5.11
N PHE A 67 1.67 -0.22 -6.03
CA PHE A 67 2.88 -0.27 -6.84
C PHE A 67 4.14 -0.25 -5.97
N PRO A 68 5.15 -1.11 -6.25
CA PRO A 68 6.41 -1.15 -5.49
C PRO A 68 7.12 0.20 -5.38
N MET A 69 7.05 1.04 -6.43
CA MET A 69 7.64 2.39 -6.42
C MET A 69 7.04 3.28 -5.35
N VAL A 70 5.72 3.18 -5.11
CA VAL A 70 5.04 3.95 -4.04
C VAL A 70 5.53 3.50 -2.67
N ILE A 71 5.66 2.19 -2.46
CA ILE A 71 6.20 1.64 -1.21
C ILE A 71 7.65 2.10 -1.00
N GLU A 72 8.48 2.12 -2.05
CA GLU A 72 9.86 2.58 -1.98
C GLU A 72 9.95 4.08 -1.67
N ILE A 73 9.07 4.91 -2.22
CA ILE A 73 8.95 6.32 -1.80
C ILE A 73 8.69 6.38 -0.30
N MET A 74 7.69 5.65 0.19
CA MET A 74 7.23 5.72 1.59
C MET A 74 8.24 5.16 2.59
N LEU A 75 8.87 4.03 2.30
CA LEU A 75 9.79 3.34 3.21
C LEU A 75 11.28 3.58 2.90
N GLY A 76 11.60 4.07 1.71
CA GLY A 76 12.95 4.37 1.27
C GLY A 76 13.23 5.88 1.28
N PHE A 77 12.65 6.61 0.34
CA PHE A 77 13.07 8.00 0.08
C PHE A 77 12.62 8.99 1.15
N LEU A 78 11.48 8.77 1.81
CA LEU A 78 11.05 9.64 2.91
C LEU A 78 12.06 9.68 4.06
N LYS A 79 12.99 8.72 4.16
CA LYS A 79 14.09 8.73 5.14
C LYS A 79 15.09 9.85 4.92
N GLN A 80 15.15 10.43 3.73
CA GLN A 80 15.98 11.61 3.45
C GLN A 80 15.56 12.83 4.29
N SER A 81 14.32 12.86 4.74
CA SER A 81 13.78 13.95 5.56
C SER A 81 13.93 13.66 7.04
N ASP A 82 14.43 14.65 7.81
CA ASP A 82 14.58 14.56 9.26
C ASP A 82 13.24 14.75 10.00
N LYS A 83 12.17 15.15 9.28
CA LYS A 83 10.83 15.28 9.84
C LYS A 83 10.24 13.91 10.16
N LYS A 84 9.35 13.89 11.14
CA LYS A 84 8.67 12.66 11.57
C LYS A 84 7.29 12.57 10.92
N ASN A 85 6.91 11.35 10.52
CA ASN A 85 5.56 10.96 10.17
C ASN A 85 5.33 9.50 10.54
N ILE A 86 4.08 9.09 10.57
CA ILE A 86 3.67 7.70 10.82
C ILE A 86 3.02 7.18 9.55
N ILE A 87 3.46 6.02 9.10
CA ILE A 87 2.89 5.35 7.93
C ILE A 87 2.28 4.03 8.39
N GLY A 88 1.00 3.81 8.10
CA GLY A 88 0.29 2.57 8.34
C GLY A 88 -0.05 1.89 7.02
N PHE A 89 0.25 0.59 6.93
CA PHE A 89 -0.13 -0.26 5.80
C PHE A 89 -1.19 -1.25 6.28
N PHE A 90 -2.32 -1.24 5.61
CA PHE A 90 -3.46 -2.12 5.90
C PHE A 90 -3.71 -3.00 4.69
N GLY A 91 -3.90 -4.28 4.91
CA GLY A 91 -4.14 -5.23 3.82
C GLY A 91 -3.78 -6.66 4.20
N ASP A 92 -3.84 -7.53 3.22
CA ASP A 92 -3.57 -8.96 3.37
C ASP A 92 -2.78 -9.44 2.15
N ALA A 93 -1.52 -9.83 2.34
CA ALA A 93 -0.64 -10.28 1.25
C ALA A 93 -1.23 -11.46 0.45
N MET A 94 -2.05 -12.31 1.11
CA MET A 94 -2.74 -13.43 0.44
C MET A 94 -3.87 -12.98 -0.51
N GLN A 95 -4.29 -11.71 -0.45
CA GLN A 95 -5.32 -11.14 -1.31
C GLN A 95 -4.73 -10.34 -2.48
N CYS A 96 -3.42 -10.40 -2.71
CA CYS A 96 -2.79 -9.75 -3.86
C CYS A 96 -3.33 -10.37 -5.16
N ILE A 97 -4.00 -9.55 -5.97
CA ILE A 97 -4.61 -9.95 -7.24
C ILE A 97 -3.91 -9.33 -8.46
N TYR A 98 -3.01 -8.39 -8.23
CA TYR A 98 -2.28 -7.69 -9.29
C TYR A 98 -0.83 -8.16 -9.37
N ASP A 99 -0.39 -8.62 -10.53
CA ASP A 99 1.00 -9.04 -10.77
C ASP A 99 2.02 -7.92 -10.54
N LYS A 100 1.58 -6.67 -10.64
CA LYS A 100 2.41 -5.47 -10.41
C LYS A 100 2.36 -4.94 -8.97
N GLY A 101 1.54 -5.53 -8.10
CA GLY A 101 1.46 -5.16 -6.69
C GLY A 101 2.74 -5.50 -5.93
N VAL A 102 2.95 -4.87 -4.78
CA VAL A 102 4.12 -5.16 -3.94
C VAL A 102 4.05 -6.57 -3.32
N GLY A 103 2.85 -7.13 -3.22
CA GLY A 103 2.58 -8.42 -2.58
C GLY A 103 2.78 -8.36 -1.08
N ASP A 104 4.02 -8.53 -0.60
CA ASP A 104 4.36 -8.48 0.82
C ASP A 104 5.38 -7.39 1.16
N LEU A 105 5.47 -7.05 2.43
CA LEU A 105 6.43 -6.10 2.98
C LEU A 105 7.56 -6.79 3.77
N ASN A 106 7.78 -8.09 3.59
CA ASN A 106 8.71 -8.88 4.40
C ASN A 106 10.12 -8.30 4.42
N LYS A 107 10.60 -7.75 3.29
CA LYS A 107 11.93 -7.11 3.21
C LYS A 107 12.09 -5.84 4.06
N TYR A 108 10.99 -5.26 4.53
CA TYR A 108 10.98 -4.06 5.38
C TYR A 108 10.64 -4.37 6.83
N LYS A 109 10.17 -5.59 7.15
CA LYS A 109 9.78 -5.96 8.51
C LYS A 109 10.97 -5.89 9.46
N PHE A 110 10.70 -5.45 10.67
CA PHE A 110 11.68 -5.43 11.74
C PHE A 110 11.91 -6.86 12.27
N ASP A 111 13.14 -7.34 12.15
CA ASP A 111 13.57 -8.68 12.55
C ASP A 111 14.29 -8.73 13.92
N GLY A 112 14.24 -7.62 14.66
CA GLY A 112 14.98 -7.43 15.91
C GLY A 112 16.31 -6.69 15.74
N THR A 113 16.83 -6.57 14.52
CA THR A 113 18.10 -5.91 14.20
C THR A 113 17.99 -4.93 13.03
N LYS A 114 17.13 -5.22 12.06
CA LYS A 114 16.94 -4.44 10.85
C LYS A 114 15.45 -4.29 10.54
N GLY A 115 15.14 -3.38 9.63
CA GLY A 115 13.76 -3.07 9.23
C GLY A 115 13.11 -2.03 10.14
N GLU A 116 12.02 -1.47 9.67
CA GLU A 116 11.30 -0.37 10.35
C GLU A 116 9.79 -0.63 10.42
N VAL A 117 9.31 -1.65 9.71
CA VAL A 117 7.89 -2.00 9.69
C VAL A 117 7.59 -3.02 10.78
N TYR A 118 6.78 -2.60 11.75
CA TYR A 118 6.26 -3.48 12.78
C TYR A 118 4.95 -4.09 12.33
N GLU A 119 4.90 -5.40 12.27
CA GLU A 119 3.68 -6.12 11.90
C GLU A 119 2.74 -6.28 13.09
N VAL A 120 1.48 -5.97 12.87
CA VAL A 120 0.39 -6.24 13.80
C VAL A 120 -0.60 -7.16 13.11
N GLN A 121 -0.61 -8.44 13.50
CA GLN A 121 -1.54 -9.41 12.95
C GLN A 121 -2.95 -9.24 13.52
N LYS A 122 -3.92 -9.23 12.65
CA LYS A 122 -5.35 -9.17 12.97
C LYS A 122 -6.02 -10.50 12.62
N CYS A 123 -6.16 -11.38 13.60
CA CYS A 123 -6.72 -12.72 13.41
C CYS A 123 -8.27 -12.73 13.50
N GLN A 124 -8.87 -11.74 14.16
CA GLN A 124 -10.30 -11.71 14.36
C GLN A 124 -11.07 -11.33 13.08
N ASN A 125 -11.89 -12.25 12.59
CA ASN A 125 -12.81 -12.02 11.49
C ASN A 125 -14.18 -11.62 12.02
N ARG A 126 -14.56 -10.37 11.72
CA ARG A 126 -15.83 -9.76 12.18
C ARG A 126 -16.94 -9.84 11.14
N ARG A 127 -16.62 -10.30 9.94
CA ARG A 127 -17.48 -10.18 8.76
C ARG A 127 -18.15 -11.51 8.38
N ASN A 128 -17.36 -12.59 8.40
CA ASN A 128 -17.77 -13.85 7.80
C ASN A 128 -18.30 -14.85 8.84
N PRO A 129 -19.27 -15.73 8.46
CA PRO A 129 -19.68 -16.86 9.25
C PRO A 129 -18.57 -17.88 9.47
N SER A 130 -18.73 -18.78 10.45
CA SER A 130 -17.70 -19.75 10.83
C SER A 130 -17.26 -20.66 9.68
N LEU A 131 -18.17 -21.18 8.88
CA LEU A 131 -17.85 -22.02 7.72
C LEU A 131 -16.97 -21.32 6.68
N VAL A 132 -17.20 -20.01 6.46
CA VAL A 132 -16.37 -19.21 5.56
C VAL A 132 -14.99 -18.95 6.16
N ILE A 133 -14.92 -18.71 7.46
CA ILE A 133 -13.63 -18.57 8.18
C ILE A 133 -12.83 -19.88 8.07
N ASP A 134 -13.45 -21.02 8.31
CA ASP A 134 -12.83 -22.33 8.22
C ASP A 134 -12.31 -22.62 6.81
N LEU A 135 -13.11 -22.29 5.79
CA LEU A 135 -12.68 -22.41 4.38
C LEU A 135 -11.49 -21.51 4.08
N ALA A 136 -11.55 -20.23 4.49
CA ALA A 136 -10.46 -19.30 4.30
C ALA A 136 -9.17 -19.80 4.96
N ASN A 137 -9.23 -20.32 6.18
CA ASN A 137 -8.09 -20.89 6.88
C ASN A 137 -7.48 -22.10 6.16
N LYS A 138 -8.29 -22.91 5.46
CA LYS A 138 -7.79 -24.04 4.67
C LYS A 138 -7.09 -23.61 3.37
N ILE A 139 -7.44 -22.43 2.84
CA ILE A 139 -6.84 -21.90 1.62
C ILE A 139 -5.54 -21.14 1.92
N ARG A 140 -5.45 -20.51 3.10
CA ARG A 140 -4.26 -19.73 3.49
C ARG A 140 -3.01 -20.60 3.61
N THR A 141 -1.88 -20.05 3.11
CA THR A 141 -0.56 -20.70 3.13
C THR A 141 0.48 -19.91 3.93
N ASP A 142 0.10 -18.76 4.48
CA ASP A 142 0.99 -17.85 5.23
C ASP A 142 1.05 -18.14 6.74
N GLY A 143 0.30 -19.16 7.20
CA GLY A 143 0.26 -19.57 8.60
C GLY A 143 -0.63 -18.71 9.50
N LEU A 144 -1.26 -17.65 8.98
CA LEU A 144 -2.23 -16.87 9.74
C LEU A 144 -3.55 -17.64 9.85
N VAL A 145 -4.03 -17.81 11.08
CA VAL A 145 -5.33 -18.45 11.36
C VAL A 145 -6.31 -17.38 11.78
N GLN A 146 -7.42 -17.28 11.03
CA GLN A 146 -8.52 -16.39 11.36
C GLN A 146 -9.43 -17.05 12.41
N GLU A 147 -9.89 -16.23 13.34
CA GLU A 147 -10.84 -16.61 14.39
C GLU A 147 -12.07 -15.71 14.33
N PRO A 148 -13.25 -16.23 14.72
CA PRO A 148 -14.42 -15.39 14.87
C PRO A 148 -14.17 -14.26 15.89
N SER A 149 -14.80 -13.11 15.68
CA SER A 149 -14.71 -12.00 16.63
C SER A 149 -15.37 -12.36 17.96
N ASN A 150 -14.76 -11.91 19.06
CA ASN A 150 -15.35 -11.98 20.40
C ASN A 150 -16.30 -10.80 20.70
N ASP A 151 -16.52 -9.90 19.75
CA ASP A 151 -17.37 -8.73 19.92
C ASP A 151 -18.79 -9.08 19.50
N ASP A 152 -19.72 -9.11 20.47
CA ASP A 152 -21.13 -9.41 20.26
C ASP A 152 -21.83 -8.48 19.26
N LYS A 153 -21.23 -7.30 18.99
CA LYS A 153 -21.70 -6.34 17.99
C LYS A 153 -21.11 -6.56 16.59
N ALA A 154 -20.27 -7.57 16.42
CA ALA A 154 -19.71 -7.86 15.11
C ALA A 154 -20.83 -8.32 14.14
N PRO A 155 -20.77 -7.94 12.85
CA PRO A 155 -21.81 -8.31 11.87
C PRO A 155 -22.05 -9.81 11.70
N ASN A 156 -21.04 -10.63 12.01
CA ASN A 156 -21.12 -12.09 11.96
C ASN A 156 -21.62 -12.74 13.28
N MET A 157 -22.00 -11.92 14.27
CA MET A 157 -22.53 -12.41 15.55
C MET A 157 -24.05 -12.34 15.56
N GLU A 158 -24.69 -13.32 16.19
CA GLU A 158 -26.14 -13.36 16.43
C GLU A 158 -26.42 -14.09 17.74
N ASN A 159 -27.18 -13.46 18.64
CA ASN A 159 -27.53 -14.01 19.96
C ASN A 159 -26.31 -14.49 20.79
N GLY A 160 -25.16 -13.76 20.69
CA GLY A 160 -23.93 -14.11 21.39
C GLY A 160 -23.12 -15.26 20.75
N HIS A 161 -23.52 -15.72 19.55
CA HIS A 161 -22.84 -16.79 18.84
C HIS A 161 -22.48 -16.34 17.41
N VAL A 162 -21.37 -16.88 16.88
CA VAL A 162 -20.99 -16.68 15.48
C VAL A 162 -21.99 -17.41 14.58
N LYS A 163 -22.48 -16.72 13.55
CA LYS A 163 -23.30 -17.33 12.51
C LYS A 163 -22.56 -18.50 11.87
N SER A 164 -23.22 -19.64 11.73
CA SER A 164 -22.60 -20.82 11.12
C SER A 164 -22.36 -20.62 9.61
N GLY A 165 -23.24 -19.90 8.95
CA GLY A 165 -23.31 -19.84 7.49
C GLY A 165 -24.14 -21.03 6.96
N GLU A 166 -25.17 -20.73 6.20
CA GLU A 166 -25.91 -21.75 5.44
C GLU A 166 -25.25 -21.92 4.08
N VAL A 167 -25.18 -23.16 3.61
CA VAL A 167 -24.71 -23.53 2.26
C VAL A 167 -25.89 -23.44 1.30
#